data_9236206a232c283db1b6aedd84009e97
#
_entry.id   9236206a232c283db1b6aedd84009e97
#
_cell.length_a   1.000
_cell.length_b   1.000
_cell.length_c   1.000
_cell.angle_alpha   90.00
_cell.angle_beta   90.00
_cell.angle_gamma   90.00
#
_symmetry.space_group_name_H-M   'P 1'
#
loop_
_entity.id
_entity.type
_entity.pdbx_description
1 polymer ?
#
loop_
_entity_poly.entity_id
_entity_poly.type
_entity_poly.pdbx_seq_one_letter_code
_entity_poly.pdbx_strand_id
1 'polypeptide(L)'
;RMVLNPDVTVRSRGVVEKCSFCVQRIQEKKIKAKVEGRILGDGEIQPACVQSCPANALVFGDMNNPESKISKYMKNERNYHLLEELHTLPSVGYLTKVRNKKA
;
A
#
# COMPACT_ATOMS: atom_id res chain seq x y z
N ARG A 1 26.56 -22.31 -1.19
CA ARG A 1 26.24 -21.07 -0.45
C ARG A 1 26.59 -19.80 -1.21
N MET A 2 27.50 -19.86 -2.18
CA MET A 2 27.82 -18.68 -3.03
C MET A 2 26.70 -18.23 -3.97
N VAL A 3 25.67 -19.05 -4.16
CA VAL A 3 24.51 -18.74 -5.03
C VAL A 3 23.43 -17.95 -4.29
N LEU A 4 23.54 -17.84 -2.96
CA LEU A 4 22.54 -17.16 -2.13
C LEU A 4 22.90 -15.68 -1.98
N ASN A 5 21.91 -14.82 -2.09
CA ASN A 5 22.09 -13.40 -1.82
C ASN A 5 22.44 -13.17 -0.35
N PRO A 6 23.65 -12.62 -0.04
CA PRO A 6 24.09 -12.42 1.34
C PRO A 6 23.25 -11.36 2.10
N ASP A 7 22.57 -10.47 1.36
CA ASP A 7 21.74 -9.42 1.95
C ASP A 7 20.37 -9.91 2.42
N VAL A 8 20.03 -11.15 2.10
CA VAL A 8 18.76 -11.77 2.51
C VAL A 8 18.99 -12.62 3.76
N THR A 9 18.35 -12.23 4.85
CA THR A 9 18.35 -13.00 6.09
C THR A 9 17.43 -14.22 5.96
N VAL A 10 17.95 -15.40 6.23
CA VAL A 10 17.15 -16.62 6.29
C VAL A 10 16.39 -16.66 7.62
N ARG A 11 15.05 -16.72 7.53
CA ARG A 11 14.20 -16.81 8.72
C ARG A 11 14.09 -18.25 9.17
N SER A 12 13.93 -18.43 10.47
CA SER A 12 13.68 -19.75 11.04
C SER A 12 12.24 -20.20 10.76
N ARG A 13 12.02 -21.52 10.93
CA ARG A 13 10.68 -22.10 10.75
C ARG A 13 9.68 -21.47 11.73
N GLY A 14 8.46 -21.17 11.25
CA GLY A 14 7.38 -20.62 12.06
C GLY A 14 7.36 -19.09 12.17
N VAL A 15 8.29 -18.38 11.52
CA VAL A 15 8.26 -16.90 11.45
C VAL A 15 7.25 -16.46 10.42
N VAL A 16 6.32 -15.63 10.84
CA VAL A 16 5.31 -15.02 9.99
C VAL A 16 5.76 -13.63 9.58
N GLU A 17 5.77 -13.36 8.28
CA GLU A 17 6.07 -12.04 7.72
C GLU A 17 4.89 -11.55 6.89
N LYS A 18 4.69 -10.24 6.87
CA LYS A 18 3.65 -9.60 6.07
C LYS A 18 4.14 -8.34 5.40
N CYS A 19 3.35 -7.83 4.47
CA CYS A 19 3.60 -6.54 3.83
C CYS A 19 3.65 -5.41 4.87
N SER A 20 4.69 -4.59 4.83
CA SER A 20 4.88 -3.39 5.67
C SER A 20 4.56 -2.09 4.94
N PHE A 21 3.95 -2.14 3.74
CA PHE A 21 3.77 -0.99 2.84
C PHE A 21 5.09 -0.30 2.44
N CYS A 22 6.18 -1.06 2.32
CA CYS A 22 7.50 -0.50 2.04
C CYS A 22 7.90 0.57 3.07
N VAL A 23 7.89 0.20 4.35
CA VAL A 23 8.16 1.12 5.46
C VAL A 23 9.46 1.90 5.29
N GLN A 24 10.48 1.32 4.68
CA GLN A 24 11.75 1.97 4.36
C GLN A 24 11.54 3.19 3.46
N ARG A 25 10.74 3.04 2.42
CA ARG A 25 10.41 4.14 1.48
C ARG A 25 9.58 5.23 2.15
N ILE A 26 8.67 4.85 3.03
CA ILE A 26 7.86 5.80 3.82
C ILE A 26 8.78 6.63 4.71
N GLN A 27 9.68 5.99 5.45
CA GLN A 27 10.59 6.67 6.37
C GLN A 27 11.57 7.59 5.63
N GLU A 28 12.14 7.13 4.52
CA GLU A 28 13.02 7.95 3.68
C GLU A 28 12.34 9.26 3.27
N LYS A 29 11.13 9.18 2.75
CA LYS A 29 10.38 10.37 2.32
C LYS A 29 9.98 11.27 3.47
N LYS A 30 9.58 10.70 4.61
CA LYS A 30 9.28 11.47 5.82
C LYS A 30 10.50 12.24 6.34
N ILE A 31 11.66 11.59 6.41
CA ILE A 31 12.90 12.22 6.85
C ILE A 31 13.28 13.35 5.89
N LYS A 32 13.23 13.10 4.59
CA LYS A 32 13.54 14.10 3.57
C LYS A 32 12.62 15.32 3.69
N ALA A 33 11.31 15.11 3.78
CA ALA A 33 10.35 16.20 3.96
C ALA A 33 10.59 17.00 5.25
N LYS A 34 10.94 16.31 6.34
CA LYS A 34 11.27 16.96 7.62
C LYS A 34 12.51 17.83 7.51
N VAL A 35 13.56 17.34 6.83
CA VAL A 35 14.79 18.12 6.59
C VAL A 35 14.51 19.35 5.73
N GLU A 36 13.66 19.23 4.73
CA GLU A 36 13.26 20.32 3.85
C GLU A 36 12.19 21.25 4.47
N GLY A 37 11.67 20.92 5.64
CA GLY A 37 10.65 21.72 6.34
C GLY A 37 9.30 21.78 5.62
N ARG A 38 8.95 20.75 4.84
CA ARG A 38 7.70 20.68 4.09
C ARG A 38 6.84 19.48 4.50
N ILE A 39 5.59 19.54 4.11
CA ILE A 39 4.63 18.43 4.28
C ILE A 39 4.72 17.50 3.05
N LEU A 40 4.60 16.20 3.26
CA LEU A 40 4.53 15.22 2.19
C LEU A 40 3.28 15.44 1.32
N GLY A 41 3.51 15.50 0.01
CA GLY A 41 2.42 15.55 -0.98
C GLY A 41 1.79 14.17 -1.21
N ASP A 42 0.54 14.19 -1.68
CA ASP A 42 -0.13 12.95 -2.09
C ASP A 42 0.57 12.35 -3.31
N GLY A 43 0.80 11.03 -3.27
CA GLY A 43 1.51 10.31 -4.33
C GLY A 43 3.04 10.42 -4.29
N GLU A 44 3.61 11.13 -3.33
CA GLU A 44 5.05 11.27 -3.19
C GLU A 44 5.73 9.98 -2.70
N ILE A 45 5.03 9.21 -1.87
CA ILE A 45 5.46 7.89 -1.43
C ILE A 45 4.88 6.85 -2.39
N GLN A 46 5.75 6.10 -3.04
CA GLN A 46 5.34 5.00 -3.91
C GLN A 46 5.97 3.69 -3.44
N PRO A 47 5.17 2.77 -2.89
CA PRO A 47 5.61 1.40 -2.63
C PRO A 47 6.08 0.72 -3.92
N ALA A 48 6.91 -0.31 -3.79
CA ALA A 48 7.47 -1.01 -4.95
C ALA A 48 6.39 -1.58 -5.87
N CYS A 49 5.31 -2.12 -5.32
CA CYS A 49 4.19 -2.66 -6.09
C CYS A 49 3.44 -1.59 -6.88
N VAL A 50 3.25 -0.41 -6.29
CA VAL A 50 2.61 0.73 -6.98
C VAL A 50 3.48 1.23 -8.13
N GLN A 51 4.77 1.38 -7.87
CA GLN A 51 5.73 1.82 -8.89
C GLN A 51 5.84 0.84 -10.06
N SER A 52 5.75 -0.45 -9.78
CA SER A 52 5.91 -1.51 -10.79
C SER A 52 4.61 -1.82 -11.55
N CYS A 53 3.47 -1.30 -11.14
CA CYS A 53 2.19 -1.60 -11.77
C CYS A 53 2.01 -0.81 -13.08
N PRO A 54 2.05 -1.44 -14.27
CA PRO A 54 1.93 -0.73 -15.54
C PRO A 54 0.50 -0.23 -15.81
N ALA A 55 -0.49 -0.84 -15.16
CA ALA A 55 -1.90 -0.48 -15.31
C ALA A 55 -2.36 0.65 -14.37
N ASN A 56 -1.48 1.15 -13.49
CA ASN A 56 -1.83 2.10 -12.43
C ASN A 56 -3.04 1.64 -11.58
N ALA A 57 -3.13 0.34 -11.34
CA ALA A 57 -4.25 -0.28 -10.64
C ALA A 57 -4.13 -0.20 -9.11
N LEU A 58 -2.98 0.19 -8.60
CA LEU A 58 -2.69 0.30 -7.18
C LEU A 58 -2.55 1.78 -6.80
N VAL A 59 -3.24 2.17 -5.75
CA VAL A 59 -3.19 3.52 -5.19
C VAL A 59 -2.74 3.44 -3.74
N PHE A 60 -1.77 4.25 -3.39
CA PHE A 60 -1.24 4.34 -2.04
C PHE A 60 -1.26 5.79 -1.56
N GLY A 61 -1.58 6.00 -0.31
CA GLY A 61 -1.58 7.34 0.27
C GLY A 61 -1.96 7.35 1.74
N ASP A 62 -2.11 8.55 2.29
CA ASP A 62 -2.52 8.78 3.67
C ASP A 62 -4.04 8.88 3.74
N MET A 63 -4.67 7.92 4.43
CA MET A 63 -6.13 7.91 4.64
C MET A 63 -6.61 9.03 5.58
N ASN A 64 -5.72 9.61 6.38
CA ASN A 64 -6.07 10.71 7.27
C ASN A 64 -6.14 12.06 6.52
N ASN A 65 -5.58 12.13 5.33
CA ASN A 65 -5.70 13.30 4.47
C ASN A 65 -6.97 13.19 3.61
N PRO A 66 -8.02 14.00 3.85
CA PRO A 66 -9.27 13.91 3.10
C PRO A 66 -9.13 14.24 1.62
N GLU A 67 -8.11 15.01 1.23
CA GLU A 67 -7.84 15.40 -0.14
C GLU A 67 -7.06 14.33 -0.94
N SER A 68 -6.52 13.31 -0.28
CA SER A 68 -5.76 12.25 -0.93
C SER A 68 -6.64 11.39 -1.83
N LYS A 69 -6.05 10.83 -2.89
CA LYS A 69 -6.73 9.88 -3.78
C LYS A 69 -7.23 8.66 -3.01
N ILE A 70 -6.41 8.14 -2.08
CA ILE A 70 -6.78 6.97 -1.30
C ILE A 70 -8.02 7.19 -0.46
N SER A 71 -8.18 8.36 0.15
CA SER A 71 -9.37 8.70 0.93
C SER A 71 -10.63 8.71 0.07
N LYS A 72 -10.54 9.22 -1.15
CA LYS A 72 -11.64 9.21 -2.12
C LYS A 72 -12.00 7.79 -2.55
N TYR A 73 -11.01 6.94 -2.82
CA TYR A 73 -11.25 5.54 -3.18
C TYR A 73 -11.82 4.71 -2.04
N MET A 74 -11.38 4.95 -0.81
CA MET A 74 -11.92 4.25 0.37
C MET A 74 -13.39 4.58 0.66
N LYS A 75 -13.86 5.75 0.24
CA LYS A 75 -15.27 6.17 0.34
C LYS A 75 -16.11 5.77 -0.88
N ASN A 76 -15.50 5.19 -1.91
CA ASN A 76 -16.21 4.78 -3.11
C ASN A 76 -17.16 3.62 -2.81
N GLU A 77 -18.34 3.62 -3.41
CA GLU A 77 -19.35 2.56 -3.25
C GLU A 77 -18.86 1.18 -3.68
N ARG A 78 -17.87 1.13 -4.59
CA ARG A 78 -17.27 -0.11 -5.05
C ARG A 78 -16.22 -0.68 -4.11
N ASN A 79 -15.80 0.08 -3.10
CA ASN A 79 -14.79 -0.36 -2.16
C ASN A 79 -15.32 -1.46 -1.25
N TYR A 80 -14.53 -2.50 -1.05
CA TYR A 80 -14.78 -3.54 -0.06
C TYR A 80 -13.46 -3.99 0.58
N HIS A 81 -13.56 -4.60 1.74
CA HIS A 81 -12.43 -5.19 2.45
C HIS A 81 -12.57 -6.70 2.53
N LEU A 82 -11.44 -7.40 2.56
CA LEU A 82 -11.44 -8.84 2.77
C LEU A 82 -11.87 -9.15 4.21
N LEU A 83 -12.71 -10.18 4.36
CA LEU A 83 -13.17 -10.65 5.66
C LEU A 83 -13.79 -9.53 6.53
N GLU A 84 -14.61 -8.68 5.93
CA GLU A 84 -15.25 -7.54 6.63
C GLU A 84 -16.03 -8.00 7.87
N GLU A 85 -16.62 -9.18 7.83
CA GLU A 85 -17.37 -9.78 8.94
C GLU A 85 -16.52 -10.03 10.19
N LEU A 86 -15.21 -10.09 10.07
CA LEU A 86 -14.29 -10.26 11.19
C LEU A 86 -13.87 -8.94 11.84
N HIS A 87 -14.25 -7.82 11.28
CA HIS A 87 -13.94 -6.47 11.79
C HIS A 87 -12.46 -6.23 12.11
N THR A 88 -11.56 -6.71 11.23
CA THR A 88 -10.11 -6.57 11.42
C THR A 88 -9.57 -5.18 11.10
N LEU A 89 -10.41 -4.27 10.59
CA LEU A 89 -10.05 -2.90 10.20
C LEU A 89 -8.83 -2.86 9.27
N PRO A 90 -8.86 -3.55 8.12
CA PRO A 90 -7.70 -3.62 7.24
C PRO A 90 -7.42 -2.27 6.58
N SER A 91 -6.13 -2.02 6.30
CA SER A 91 -5.68 -0.82 5.60
C SER A 91 -5.72 -0.95 4.07
N VAL A 92 -6.09 -2.12 3.55
CA VAL A 92 -6.20 -2.39 2.11
C VAL A 92 -7.66 -2.54 1.74
N GLY A 93 -8.10 -1.76 0.76
CA GLY A 93 -9.42 -1.88 0.16
C GLY A 93 -9.32 -2.35 -1.29
N TYR A 94 -10.37 -2.96 -1.77
CA TYR A 94 -10.50 -3.44 -3.14
C TYR A 94 -11.70 -2.80 -3.81
N LEU A 95 -11.57 -2.48 -5.09
CA LEU A 95 -12.70 -2.01 -5.89
C LEU A 95 -13.32 -3.19 -6.65
N THR A 96 -14.62 -3.35 -6.53
CA THR A 96 -15.34 -4.40 -7.24
C THR A 96 -15.25 -4.22 -8.75
N LYS A 97 -15.06 -5.31 -9.47
CA LYS A 97 -15.09 -5.31 -10.94
C LYS A 97 -16.52 -5.21 -11.43
N VAL A 98 -16.81 -4.17 -12.21
CA VAL A 98 -18.09 -4.07 -12.92
C VAL A 98 -18.03 -4.94 -14.17
N ARG A 99 -18.96 -5.88 -14.30
CA ARG A 99 -19.12 -6.73 -15.48
C ARG A 99 -20.45 -6.46 -16.12
N ASN A 100 -20.44 -5.96 -17.34
CA ASN A 100 -21.64 -5.86 -18.17
C ASN A 100 -21.96 -7.24 -18.79
N LYS A 101 -22.41 -8.17 -17.95
CA LYS A 101 -23.01 -9.40 -18.47
C LYS A 101 -24.49 -9.14 -18.65
N LYS A 102 -24.96 -9.27 -19.90
CA LYS A 102 -26.38 -9.49 -20.13
C LYS A 102 -26.77 -10.77 -19.40
N ALA A 103 -27.79 -10.69 -18.61
CA ALA A 103 -28.37 -11.85 -17.95
C ALA A 103 -28.86 -12.88 -19.00
#